data_a6f1e0de23741fa27973030bc63d217d
#
_entry.id   a6f1e0de23741fa27973030bc63d217d
#
_cell.length_a   1.000
_cell.length_b   1.000
_cell.length_c   1.000
_cell.angle_alpha   90.00
_cell.angle_beta   90.00
_cell.angle_gamma   90.00
#
_symmetry.space_group_name_H-M   'P 1'
#
loop_
_entity.id
_entity.type
_entity.pdbx_description
1 polymer ?
#
loop_
_entity_poly.entity_id
_entity_poly.type
_entity_poly.pdbx_seq_one_letter_code
_entity_poly.pdbx_strand_id
1 'polypeptide(L)'
;NLMWRMIEASAKMNCPVEAKAILPTMAAARAGFNRLEQELVSSLVREKVANVLEEIGTKAQYVIDIVVRNLYERTADVGFLATDRELCSFVAGLHEDRDMIRARLRAYRNKYTVYDEIMLIDVAGNVLVQIDEATPLEGTTDPLLQATLASDTYVETFRATDLRPGKHEALVYSRRMHHPDTGAVVGILCLCFHFEEEMAGIFRSHRDPAQRSNMLL
;
A
#
# COMPACT_ATOMS: atom_id res chain seq x y z
N ASN A 1 -15.19 48.26 10.31
CA ASN A 1 -14.21 49.31 10.63
C ASN A 1 -14.62 50.74 10.15
N LEU A 2 -15.18 50.89 8.96
CA LEU A 2 -15.58 52.17 8.42
C LEU A 2 -16.76 52.79 9.25
N MET A 3 -17.77 52.00 9.56
CA MET A 3 -18.94 52.42 10.32
C MET A 3 -18.59 52.96 11.71
N TRP A 4 -17.69 52.35 12.44
CA TRP A 4 -17.19 52.83 13.72
C TRP A 4 -16.49 54.19 13.61
N ARG A 5 -15.69 54.39 12.57
CA ARG A 5 -15.04 55.71 12.30
C ARG A 5 -16.04 56.80 12.00
N MET A 6 -17.09 56.47 11.25
CA MET A 6 -18.18 57.45 10.94
C MET A 6 -18.96 57.86 12.19
N ILE A 7 -19.29 56.86 13.05
CA ILE A 7 -19.97 57.13 14.32
C ILE A 7 -19.11 58.01 15.24
N GLU A 8 -17.81 57.69 15.35
CA GLU A 8 -16.86 58.46 16.14
C GLU A 8 -16.68 59.89 15.63
N ALA A 9 -16.57 60.06 14.31
CA ALA A 9 -16.50 61.43 13.71
C ALA A 9 -17.78 62.23 13.92
N SER A 10 -18.96 61.62 13.71
CA SER A 10 -20.26 62.26 13.94
C SER A 10 -20.45 62.63 15.38
N ALA A 11 -20.06 61.76 16.34
CA ALA A 11 -20.19 62.09 17.77
C ALA A 11 -19.31 63.30 18.16
N LYS A 12 -18.07 63.35 17.65
CA LYS A 12 -17.15 64.47 17.91
C LYS A 12 -17.66 65.82 17.35
N MET A 13 -18.37 65.78 16.21
CA MET A 13 -18.90 66.99 15.56
C MET A 13 -20.18 67.47 16.18
N ASN A 14 -21.09 66.60 16.55
CA ASN A 14 -22.43 66.96 16.96
C ASN A 14 -22.59 67.10 18.49
N CYS A 15 -21.82 66.33 19.29
CA CYS A 15 -21.96 66.35 20.76
C CYS A 15 -20.55 66.23 21.41
N PRO A 16 -19.70 67.27 21.33
CA PRO A 16 -18.28 67.16 21.72
C PRO A 16 -18.05 66.93 23.22
N VAL A 17 -18.97 67.37 24.09
CA VAL A 17 -18.84 67.18 25.55
C VAL A 17 -19.17 65.74 25.93
N GLU A 18 -20.25 65.18 25.43
CA GLU A 18 -20.73 63.85 25.69
C GLU A 18 -19.79 62.80 24.98
N ALA A 19 -19.26 63.17 23.81
CA ALA A 19 -18.32 62.34 23.08
C ALA A 19 -17.06 62.03 23.90
N LYS A 20 -16.55 63.02 24.69
CA LYS A 20 -15.38 62.79 25.56
C LYS A 20 -15.61 61.65 26.59
N ALA A 21 -16.84 61.53 27.09
CA ALA A 21 -17.17 60.50 28.09
C ALA A 21 -17.43 59.10 27.44
N ILE A 22 -18.07 59.11 26.25
CA ILE A 22 -18.55 57.82 25.61
C ILE A 22 -17.52 57.22 24.71
N LEU A 23 -16.69 57.99 24.01
CA LEU A 23 -15.70 57.47 23.03
C LEU A 23 -14.69 56.49 23.61
N PRO A 24 -14.16 56.62 24.85
CA PRO A 24 -13.26 55.62 25.43
C PRO A 24 -13.93 54.25 25.59
N THR A 25 -15.19 54.23 26.05
CA THR A 25 -15.97 52.99 26.20
C THR A 25 -16.27 52.35 24.85
N MET A 26 -16.62 53.15 23.84
CA MET A 26 -16.81 52.68 22.47
C MET A 26 -15.51 52.14 21.86
N ALA A 27 -14.37 52.77 22.11
CA ALA A 27 -13.07 52.29 21.65
C ALA A 27 -12.70 50.96 22.31
N ALA A 28 -12.96 50.82 23.61
CA ALA A 28 -12.74 49.56 24.34
C ALA A 28 -13.66 48.44 23.82
N ALA A 29 -14.94 48.72 23.61
CA ALA A 29 -15.89 47.78 23.02
C ALA A 29 -15.44 47.32 21.62
N ARG A 30 -15.03 48.25 20.76
CA ARG A 30 -14.50 47.95 19.43
C ARG A 30 -13.24 47.10 19.50
N ALA A 31 -12.32 47.39 20.38
CA ALA A 31 -11.11 46.58 20.58
C ALA A 31 -11.49 45.16 21.04
N GLY A 32 -12.48 45.03 21.94
CA GLY A 32 -13.00 43.72 22.37
C GLY A 32 -13.62 42.94 21.22
N PHE A 33 -14.46 43.57 20.39
CA PHE A 33 -15.03 42.89 19.21
C PHE A 33 -13.97 42.46 18.20
N ASN A 34 -12.98 43.29 17.90
CA ASN A 34 -11.90 42.91 16.98
C ASN A 34 -11.08 41.73 17.51
N ARG A 35 -10.84 41.67 18.83
CA ARG A 35 -10.15 40.55 19.45
C ARG A 35 -10.98 39.27 19.35
N LEU A 36 -12.27 39.32 19.68
CA LEU A 36 -13.19 38.19 19.58
C LEU A 36 -13.29 37.68 18.12
N GLU A 37 -13.38 38.60 17.15
CA GLU A 37 -13.37 38.25 15.72
C GLU A 37 -12.10 37.48 15.34
N GLN A 38 -10.92 37.97 15.75
CA GLN A 38 -9.65 37.33 15.48
C GLN A 38 -9.53 35.96 16.17
N GLU A 39 -9.95 35.86 17.44
CA GLU A 39 -9.96 34.58 18.18
C GLU A 39 -10.90 33.57 17.54
N LEU A 40 -12.11 34.01 17.10
CA LEU A 40 -13.06 33.14 16.40
C LEU A 40 -12.51 32.64 15.07
N VAL A 41 -12.00 33.55 14.23
CA VAL A 41 -11.40 33.17 12.93
C VAL A 41 -10.22 32.19 13.14
N SER A 42 -9.34 32.48 14.10
CA SER A 42 -8.19 31.60 14.41
C SER A 42 -8.65 30.24 14.93
N SER A 43 -9.71 30.16 15.72
CA SER A 43 -10.28 28.93 16.22
C SER A 43 -10.89 28.11 15.09
N LEU A 44 -11.69 28.73 14.22
CA LEU A 44 -12.30 28.07 13.06
C LEU A 44 -11.26 27.53 12.08
N VAL A 45 -10.19 28.31 11.83
CA VAL A 45 -9.10 27.86 10.96
C VAL A 45 -8.39 26.64 11.56
N ARG A 46 -8.06 26.69 12.87
CA ARG A 46 -7.41 25.57 13.57
C ARG A 46 -8.28 24.30 13.55
N GLU A 47 -9.56 24.46 13.84
CA GLU A 47 -10.53 23.36 13.81
C GLU A 47 -10.61 22.75 12.39
N LYS A 48 -10.74 23.61 11.36
CA LYS A 48 -10.79 23.12 9.97
C LYS A 48 -9.53 22.39 9.56
N VAL A 49 -8.35 22.89 9.94
CA VAL A 49 -7.06 22.22 9.66
C VAL A 49 -6.99 20.88 10.41
N ALA A 50 -7.36 20.85 11.68
CA ALA A 50 -7.37 19.61 12.48
C ALA A 50 -8.28 18.54 11.84
N ASN A 51 -9.51 18.91 11.46
CA ASN A 51 -10.47 18.02 10.82
C ASN A 51 -9.95 17.47 9.48
N VAL A 52 -9.31 18.30 8.65
CA VAL A 52 -8.71 17.87 7.39
C VAL A 52 -7.55 16.91 7.62
N LEU A 53 -6.68 17.18 8.61
CA LEU A 53 -5.57 16.28 8.94
C LEU A 53 -6.05 14.94 9.48
N GLU A 54 -7.10 14.93 10.31
CA GLU A 54 -7.71 13.70 10.83
C GLU A 54 -8.33 12.86 9.69
N GLU A 55 -9.04 13.51 8.77
CA GLU A 55 -9.61 12.85 7.59
C GLU A 55 -8.52 12.20 6.72
N ILE A 56 -7.45 12.95 6.43
CA ILE A 56 -6.31 12.44 5.65
C ILE A 56 -5.64 11.28 6.39
N GLY A 57 -5.41 11.42 7.69
CA GLY A 57 -4.83 10.36 8.52
C GLY A 57 -5.65 9.07 8.50
N THR A 58 -6.97 9.19 8.65
CA THR A 58 -7.88 8.04 8.60
C THR A 58 -7.85 7.35 7.23
N LYS A 59 -7.88 8.12 6.14
CA LYS A 59 -7.79 7.58 4.78
C LYS A 59 -6.45 6.89 4.53
N ALA A 60 -5.35 7.50 4.96
CA ALA A 60 -4.01 6.91 4.82
C ALA A 60 -3.91 5.59 5.59
N GLN A 61 -4.37 5.55 6.84
CA GLN A 61 -4.38 4.33 7.65
C GLN A 61 -5.20 3.22 6.99
N TYR A 62 -6.37 3.53 6.46
CA TYR A 62 -7.22 2.56 5.77
C TYR A 62 -6.51 1.95 4.54
N VAL A 63 -5.83 2.77 3.74
CA VAL A 63 -5.06 2.29 2.58
C VAL A 63 -3.89 1.40 3.03
N ILE A 64 -3.16 1.80 4.09
CA ILE A 64 -2.09 0.99 4.67
C ILE A 64 -2.61 -0.38 5.13
N ASP A 65 -3.75 -0.41 5.81
CA ASP A 65 -4.36 -1.66 6.28
C ASP A 65 -4.74 -2.59 5.13
N ILE A 66 -5.23 -2.04 4.00
CA ILE A 66 -5.50 -2.82 2.78
C ILE A 66 -4.21 -3.41 2.22
N VAL A 67 -3.15 -2.60 2.10
CA VAL A 67 -1.84 -3.05 1.59
C VAL A 67 -1.27 -4.16 2.48
N VAL A 68 -1.22 -3.93 3.78
CA VAL A 68 -0.69 -4.91 4.75
C VAL A 68 -1.47 -6.22 4.68
N ARG A 69 -2.80 -6.16 4.64
CA ARG A 69 -3.63 -7.37 4.51
C ARG A 69 -3.38 -8.08 3.18
N ASN A 70 -3.30 -7.34 2.08
CA ASN A 70 -3.03 -7.92 0.76
C ASN A 70 -1.70 -8.65 0.74
N LEU A 71 -0.63 -8.06 1.26
CA LEU A 71 0.69 -8.70 1.36
C LEU A 71 0.68 -9.90 2.29
N TYR A 72 -0.03 -9.82 3.42
CA TYR A 72 -0.16 -10.94 4.36
C TYR A 72 -0.86 -12.15 3.72
N GLU A 73 -1.90 -11.94 2.91
CA GLU A 73 -2.57 -13.02 2.19
C GLU A 73 -1.61 -13.80 1.28
N ARG A 74 -0.57 -13.15 0.73
CA ARG A 74 0.44 -13.83 -0.12
C ARG A 74 1.26 -14.83 0.67
N THR A 75 1.50 -14.60 1.94
CA THR A 75 2.20 -15.57 2.80
C THR A 75 1.39 -16.84 3.01
N ALA A 76 0.06 -16.72 3.10
CA ALA A 76 -0.84 -17.86 3.17
C ALA A 76 -0.89 -18.62 1.84
N ASP A 77 -0.94 -17.91 0.71
CA ASP A 77 -0.97 -18.49 -0.63
C ASP A 77 0.27 -19.35 -0.90
N VAL A 78 1.48 -18.80 -0.65
CA VAL A 78 2.73 -19.55 -0.84
C VAL A 78 2.80 -20.76 0.09
N GLY A 79 2.29 -20.61 1.32
CA GLY A 79 2.18 -21.69 2.28
C GLY A 79 1.29 -22.81 1.81
N PHE A 80 0.12 -22.47 1.30
CA PHE A 80 -0.86 -23.45 0.78
C PHE A 80 -0.35 -24.17 -0.46
N LEU A 81 0.09 -23.44 -1.48
CA LEU A 81 0.58 -24.04 -2.72
C LEU A 81 1.83 -24.90 -2.53
N ALA A 82 2.75 -24.50 -1.65
CA ALA A 82 3.95 -25.30 -1.37
C ALA A 82 3.64 -26.64 -0.68
N THR A 83 2.43 -26.86 -0.19
CA THR A 83 1.96 -28.12 0.41
C THR A 83 1.01 -28.90 -0.51
N ASP A 84 0.72 -28.38 -1.71
CA ASP A 84 -0.13 -29.10 -2.67
C ASP A 84 0.55 -30.39 -3.12
N ARG A 85 -0.12 -31.53 -2.91
CA ARG A 85 0.45 -32.87 -3.10
C ARG A 85 0.86 -33.11 -4.55
N GLU A 86 0.08 -32.65 -5.52
CA GLU A 86 0.40 -32.84 -6.94
C GLU A 86 1.65 -32.05 -7.34
N LEU A 87 1.75 -30.79 -6.88
CA LEU A 87 2.94 -29.96 -7.12
C LEU A 87 4.17 -30.58 -6.45
N CYS A 88 4.03 -31.03 -5.20
CA CYS A 88 5.12 -31.69 -4.47
C CYS A 88 5.55 -33.00 -5.16
N SER A 89 4.60 -33.82 -5.64
CA SER A 89 4.88 -35.05 -6.36
C SER A 89 5.62 -34.81 -7.66
N PHE A 90 5.26 -33.78 -8.40
CA PHE A 90 5.93 -33.36 -9.62
C PHE A 90 7.39 -32.92 -9.35
N VAL A 91 7.58 -32.01 -8.39
CA VAL A 91 8.93 -31.53 -8.02
C VAL A 91 9.80 -32.65 -7.49
N ALA A 92 9.21 -33.68 -6.83
CA ALA A 92 9.90 -34.87 -6.37
C ALA A 92 10.22 -35.87 -7.50
N GLY A 93 9.78 -35.63 -8.75
CA GLY A 93 10.01 -36.53 -9.88
C GLY A 93 9.14 -37.78 -9.86
N LEU A 94 8.03 -37.80 -9.11
CA LEU A 94 7.11 -38.94 -9.04
C LEU A 94 6.19 -39.03 -10.27
N HIS A 95 6.07 -37.97 -11.03
CA HIS A 95 5.44 -37.92 -12.36
C HIS A 95 6.03 -36.77 -13.19
N GLU A 96 5.86 -36.84 -14.53
CA GLU A 96 6.51 -35.91 -15.47
C GLU A 96 5.51 -35.05 -16.26
N ASP A 97 4.22 -35.01 -15.88
CA ASP A 97 3.18 -34.26 -16.60
C ASP A 97 3.29 -32.75 -16.33
N ARG A 98 4.26 -32.13 -17.02
CA ARG A 98 4.54 -30.69 -16.94
C ARG A 98 3.35 -29.85 -17.40
N ASP A 99 2.62 -30.31 -18.40
CA ASP A 99 1.50 -29.52 -18.97
C ASP A 99 0.30 -29.49 -18.03
N MET A 100 0.01 -30.60 -17.36
CA MET A 100 -1.00 -30.67 -16.31
C MET A 100 -0.64 -29.73 -15.15
N ILE A 101 0.61 -29.76 -14.67
CA ILE A 101 1.09 -28.89 -13.60
C ILE A 101 1.00 -27.40 -14.01
N ARG A 102 1.46 -27.07 -15.23
CA ARG A 102 1.35 -25.70 -15.76
C ARG A 102 -0.10 -25.23 -15.84
N ALA A 103 -1.01 -26.07 -16.32
CA ALA A 103 -2.43 -25.77 -16.39
C ALA A 103 -3.01 -25.50 -14.99
N ARG A 104 -2.60 -26.28 -13.99
CA ARG A 104 -3.00 -26.10 -12.58
C ARG A 104 -2.50 -24.77 -12.01
N LEU A 105 -1.24 -24.42 -12.23
CA LEU A 105 -0.68 -23.12 -11.81
C LEU A 105 -1.36 -21.95 -12.52
N ARG A 106 -1.66 -22.09 -13.82
CA ARG A 106 -2.43 -21.07 -14.57
C ARG A 106 -3.86 -20.92 -14.04
N ALA A 107 -4.53 -22.02 -13.70
CA ALA A 107 -5.86 -21.98 -13.09
C ALA A 107 -5.83 -21.24 -11.76
N TYR A 108 -4.80 -21.45 -10.95
CA TYR A 108 -4.59 -20.71 -9.70
C TYR A 108 -4.37 -19.22 -9.96
N ARG A 109 -3.43 -18.87 -10.86
CA ARG A 109 -3.20 -17.46 -11.24
C ARG A 109 -4.44 -16.77 -11.75
N ASN A 110 -5.25 -17.45 -12.58
CA ASN A 110 -6.47 -16.89 -13.14
C ASN A 110 -7.55 -16.61 -12.09
N LYS A 111 -7.53 -17.37 -11.01
CA LYS A 111 -8.41 -17.16 -9.85
C LYS A 111 -7.93 -16.00 -8.97
N TYR A 112 -6.61 -15.87 -8.84
CA TYR A 112 -5.94 -14.85 -8.03
C TYR A 112 -5.02 -14.03 -8.92
N THR A 113 -5.57 -13.00 -9.59
CA THR A 113 -4.92 -12.20 -10.63
C THR A 113 -3.73 -11.36 -10.15
N VAL A 114 -3.41 -11.46 -8.88
CA VAL A 114 -2.34 -10.72 -8.21
C VAL A 114 -0.92 -11.25 -8.50
N TYR A 115 -0.82 -12.41 -9.18
CA TYR A 115 0.48 -13.00 -9.55
C TYR A 115 0.78 -12.82 -11.03
N ASP A 116 1.98 -12.33 -11.34
CA ASP A 116 2.45 -12.26 -12.73
C ASP A 116 3.18 -13.55 -13.15
N GLU A 117 3.81 -14.25 -12.19
CA GLU A 117 4.48 -15.53 -12.45
C GLU A 117 4.38 -16.47 -11.25
N ILE A 118 4.31 -17.77 -11.53
CA ILE A 118 4.43 -18.83 -10.55
C ILE A 118 5.40 -19.88 -11.10
N MET A 119 6.41 -20.24 -10.31
CA MET A 119 7.46 -21.19 -10.71
C MET A 119 7.66 -22.29 -9.69
N LEU A 120 8.02 -23.48 -10.21
CA LEU A 120 8.54 -24.60 -9.43
C LEU A 120 10.01 -24.79 -9.80
N ILE A 121 10.88 -24.81 -8.81
CA ILE A 121 12.34 -24.85 -8.97
C ILE A 121 12.88 -26.00 -8.12
N ASP A 122 13.77 -26.81 -8.67
CA ASP A 122 14.41 -27.89 -7.92
C ASP A 122 15.50 -27.40 -6.95
N VAL A 123 16.08 -28.28 -6.17
CA VAL A 123 17.13 -27.94 -5.20
C VAL A 123 18.43 -27.45 -5.86
N ALA A 124 18.66 -27.80 -7.15
CA ALA A 124 19.81 -27.36 -7.93
C ALA A 124 19.61 -25.97 -8.57
N GLY A 125 18.39 -25.45 -8.55
CA GLY A 125 18.04 -24.17 -9.15
C GLY A 125 17.47 -24.28 -10.56
N ASN A 126 17.19 -25.47 -11.08
CA ASN A 126 16.57 -25.62 -12.39
C ASN A 126 15.09 -25.32 -12.31
N VAL A 127 14.57 -24.52 -13.27
CA VAL A 127 13.15 -24.22 -13.37
C VAL A 127 12.42 -25.38 -14.02
N LEU A 128 11.66 -26.13 -13.21
CA LEU A 128 10.91 -27.28 -13.67
C LEU A 128 9.65 -26.87 -14.44
N VAL A 129 8.91 -25.89 -13.91
CA VAL A 129 7.71 -25.32 -14.53
C VAL A 129 7.62 -23.85 -14.21
N GLN A 130 7.18 -23.06 -15.20
CA GLN A 130 6.74 -21.66 -15.07
C GLN A 130 5.48 -21.45 -15.91
N ILE A 131 4.67 -20.45 -15.57
CA ILE A 131 3.43 -20.14 -16.30
C ILE A 131 3.63 -19.21 -17.49
N ASP A 132 4.64 -18.33 -17.45
CA ASP A 132 5.03 -17.48 -18.58
C ASP A 132 5.93 -18.22 -19.54
N GLU A 133 5.42 -18.52 -20.75
CA GLU A 133 6.19 -19.20 -21.80
C GLU A 133 6.88 -18.22 -22.75
N ALA A 134 6.57 -16.93 -22.64
CA ALA A 134 7.19 -15.91 -23.50
C ALA A 134 8.65 -15.63 -23.09
N THR A 135 8.96 -15.80 -21.81
CA THR A 135 10.30 -15.58 -21.23
C THR A 135 10.75 -16.85 -20.47
N PRO A 136 11.06 -17.94 -21.18
CA PRO A 136 11.41 -19.19 -20.53
C PRO A 136 12.74 -19.05 -19.77
N LEU A 137 12.74 -19.56 -18.53
CA LEU A 137 13.92 -19.64 -17.68
C LEU A 137 14.36 -21.11 -17.56
N GLU A 138 15.65 -21.35 -17.74
CA GLU A 138 16.22 -22.68 -17.54
C GLU A 138 16.54 -22.92 -16.05
N GLY A 139 16.97 -21.87 -15.35
CA GLY A 139 17.36 -21.96 -13.94
C GLY A 139 17.59 -20.58 -13.32
N THR A 140 17.94 -20.60 -12.04
CA THR A 140 18.24 -19.40 -11.25
C THR A 140 19.51 -19.58 -10.42
N THR A 141 20.26 -18.51 -10.29
CA THR A 141 21.39 -18.39 -9.35
C THR A 141 21.08 -17.41 -8.22
N ASP A 142 19.83 -16.97 -8.13
CA ASP A 142 19.39 -16.03 -7.13
C ASP A 142 19.60 -16.56 -5.69
N PRO A 143 20.19 -15.77 -4.79
CA PRO A 143 20.37 -16.14 -3.38
C PRO A 143 19.08 -16.55 -2.67
N LEU A 144 17.90 -16.16 -3.21
CA LEU A 144 16.60 -16.55 -2.70
C LEU A 144 16.45 -18.07 -2.61
N LEU A 145 17.00 -18.81 -3.59
CA LEU A 145 16.96 -20.28 -3.59
C LEU A 145 17.54 -20.85 -2.29
N GLN A 146 18.77 -20.48 -1.96
CA GLN A 146 19.46 -21.00 -0.77
C GLN A 146 18.79 -20.53 0.52
N ALA A 147 18.36 -19.25 0.56
CA ALA A 147 17.64 -18.71 1.70
C ALA A 147 16.34 -19.49 1.95
N THR A 148 15.59 -19.82 0.88
CA THR A 148 14.33 -20.57 0.98
C THR A 148 14.54 -22.02 1.39
N LEU A 149 15.55 -22.69 0.82
CA LEU A 149 15.87 -24.07 1.18
C LEU A 149 16.28 -24.21 2.66
N ALA A 150 16.91 -23.19 3.22
CA ALA A 150 17.33 -23.14 4.63
C ALA A 150 16.21 -22.70 5.60
N SER A 151 15.10 -22.16 5.10
CA SER A 151 14.02 -21.63 5.94
C SER A 151 12.91 -22.64 6.20
N ASP A 152 12.38 -22.67 7.43
CA ASP A 152 11.21 -23.47 7.79
C ASP A 152 9.88 -22.76 7.41
N THR A 153 9.94 -21.46 7.13
CA THR A 153 8.80 -20.65 6.74
C THR A 153 8.95 -20.19 5.29
N TYR A 154 8.14 -19.23 4.86
CA TYR A 154 8.35 -18.54 3.59
C TYR A 154 9.53 -17.57 3.69
N VAL A 155 10.10 -17.24 2.54
CA VAL A 155 11.07 -16.16 2.35
C VAL A 155 10.50 -15.19 1.33
N GLU A 156 10.63 -13.90 1.60
CA GLU A 156 10.22 -12.84 0.68
C GLU A 156 11.42 -11.98 0.28
N THR A 157 11.39 -11.44 -0.93
CA THR A 157 12.38 -10.49 -1.41
C THR A 157 11.74 -9.48 -2.35
N PHE A 158 12.19 -8.22 -2.23
CA PHE A 158 11.78 -7.13 -3.12
C PHE A 158 13.03 -6.46 -3.68
N ARG A 159 13.46 -6.91 -4.86
CA ARG A 159 14.66 -6.42 -5.55
C ARG A 159 14.73 -6.94 -6.98
N ALA A 160 15.74 -6.52 -7.73
CA ALA A 160 16.09 -7.15 -9.00
C ALA A 160 16.46 -8.63 -8.78
N THR A 161 15.97 -9.51 -9.66
CA THR A 161 16.20 -10.95 -9.61
C THR A 161 16.24 -11.55 -11.03
N ASP A 162 17.02 -12.61 -11.22
CA ASP A 162 17.05 -13.38 -12.46
C ASP A 162 15.76 -14.18 -12.70
N LEU A 163 14.94 -14.37 -11.66
CA LEU A 163 13.61 -14.98 -11.78
C LEU A 163 12.61 -14.11 -12.57
N ARG A 164 12.84 -12.80 -12.65
CA ARG A 164 12.02 -11.85 -13.43
C ARG A 164 12.91 -10.93 -14.27
N PRO A 165 13.56 -11.47 -15.32
CA PRO A 165 14.43 -10.67 -16.17
C PRO A 165 13.66 -9.51 -16.81
N GLY A 166 14.27 -8.31 -16.81
CA GLY A 166 13.67 -7.11 -17.36
C GLY A 166 12.81 -6.28 -16.40
N LYS A 167 12.54 -6.76 -15.18
CA LYS A 167 11.97 -5.96 -14.10
C LYS A 167 13.07 -5.34 -13.23
N HIS A 168 12.92 -4.06 -12.89
CA HIS A 168 13.85 -3.39 -11.98
C HIS A 168 13.79 -3.97 -10.57
N GLU A 169 12.57 -4.26 -10.13
CA GLU A 169 12.29 -4.88 -8.83
C GLU A 169 11.13 -5.86 -9.00
N ALA A 170 11.20 -6.97 -8.28
CA ALA A 170 10.13 -7.95 -8.22
C ALA A 170 9.92 -8.38 -6.77
N LEU A 171 8.67 -8.38 -6.33
CA LEU A 171 8.29 -8.96 -5.05
C LEU A 171 8.03 -10.44 -5.26
N VAL A 172 8.88 -11.27 -4.68
CA VAL A 172 8.82 -12.73 -4.79
C VAL A 172 8.65 -13.34 -3.41
N TYR A 173 7.61 -14.12 -3.25
CA TYR A 173 7.40 -15.01 -2.11
C TYR A 173 7.82 -16.41 -2.49
N SER A 174 8.59 -17.07 -1.64
CA SER A 174 9.05 -18.43 -1.90
C SER A 174 8.94 -19.30 -0.66
N ARG A 175 8.73 -20.59 -0.88
CA ARG A 175 8.69 -21.58 0.18
C ARG A 175 9.22 -22.91 -0.32
N ARG A 176 9.97 -23.63 0.55
CA ARG A 176 10.44 -24.96 0.26
C ARG A 176 9.29 -25.96 0.14
N MET A 177 9.45 -26.92 -0.75
CA MET A 177 8.53 -28.01 -1.02
C MET A 177 9.11 -29.33 -0.55
N HIS A 178 8.26 -30.20 -0.07
CA HIS A 178 8.70 -31.48 0.49
C HIS A 178 8.15 -32.66 -0.32
N HIS A 179 8.96 -33.70 -0.41
CA HIS A 179 8.51 -34.97 -0.95
C HIS A 179 7.31 -35.49 -0.15
N PRO A 180 6.19 -35.85 -0.80
CA PRO A 180 4.93 -36.14 -0.11
C PRO A 180 5.01 -37.35 0.85
N ASP A 181 5.93 -38.30 0.61
CA ASP A 181 6.01 -39.52 1.39
C ASP A 181 7.21 -39.50 2.35
N THR A 182 8.36 -38.92 1.97
CA THR A 182 9.58 -38.92 2.78
C THR A 182 9.79 -37.66 3.61
N GLY A 183 9.14 -36.57 3.27
CA GLY A 183 9.34 -35.27 3.91
C GLY A 183 10.65 -34.57 3.55
N ALA A 184 11.48 -35.15 2.66
CA ALA A 184 12.72 -34.53 2.19
C ALA A 184 12.43 -33.27 1.39
N VAL A 185 13.28 -32.25 1.49
CA VAL A 185 13.17 -31.04 0.67
C VAL A 185 13.52 -31.37 -0.77
N VAL A 186 12.63 -31.10 -1.71
CA VAL A 186 12.78 -31.45 -3.13
C VAL A 186 12.90 -30.21 -4.04
N GLY A 187 12.56 -29.03 -3.56
CA GLY A 187 12.63 -27.79 -4.32
C GLY A 187 11.92 -26.66 -3.62
N ILE A 188 11.64 -25.61 -4.39
CA ILE A 188 10.92 -24.43 -3.91
C ILE A 188 9.79 -24.03 -4.87
N LEU A 189 8.74 -23.46 -4.31
CA LEU A 189 7.72 -22.70 -5.02
C LEU A 189 8.06 -21.22 -4.94
N CYS A 190 7.97 -20.50 -6.06
CA CYS A 190 8.09 -19.04 -6.13
C CYS A 190 6.79 -18.43 -6.68
N LEU A 191 6.26 -17.43 -5.99
CA LEU A 191 5.12 -16.59 -6.41
C LEU A 191 5.64 -15.17 -6.65
N CYS A 192 5.61 -14.70 -7.89
CA CYS A 192 5.97 -13.33 -8.24
C CYS A 192 4.71 -12.47 -8.25
N PHE A 193 4.69 -11.45 -7.44
CA PHE A 193 3.53 -10.60 -7.20
C PHE A 193 3.52 -9.37 -8.12
N HIS A 194 2.36 -9.03 -8.66
CA HIS A 194 2.12 -7.81 -9.47
C HIS A 194 2.12 -6.54 -8.61
N PHE A 195 3.21 -6.29 -7.88
CA PHE A 195 3.27 -5.28 -6.83
C PHE A 195 2.88 -3.88 -7.32
N GLU A 196 3.48 -3.40 -8.42
CA GLU A 196 3.23 -2.05 -8.94
C GLU A 196 1.78 -1.85 -9.37
N GLU A 197 1.22 -2.82 -10.10
CA GLU A 197 -0.15 -2.74 -10.62
C GLU A 197 -1.18 -2.81 -9.50
N GLU A 198 -0.98 -3.69 -8.52
CA GLU A 198 -1.85 -3.83 -7.35
C GLU A 198 -1.81 -2.57 -6.49
N MET A 199 -0.62 -2.03 -6.20
CA MET A 199 -0.49 -0.78 -5.45
C MET A 199 -1.16 0.37 -6.20
N ALA A 200 -0.88 0.53 -7.49
CA ALA A 200 -1.52 1.55 -8.32
C ALA A 200 -3.06 1.39 -8.37
N GLY A 201 -3.56 0.16 -8.36
CA GLY A 201 -5.00 -0.16 -8.27
C GLY A 201 -5.61 0.31 -6.94
N ILE A 202 -4.97 -0.04 -5.83
CA ILE A 202 -5.40 0.36 -4.47
C ILE A 202 -5.44 1.88 -4.36
N PHE A 203 -4.37 2.57 -4.76
CA PHE A 203 -4.32 4.03 -4.68
C PHE A 203 -5.33 4.72 -5.61
N ARG A 204 -5.56 4.20 -6.82
CA ARG A 204 -6.58 4.75 -7.75
C ARG A 204 -8.00 4.59 -7.21
N SER A 205 -8.33 3.45 -6.63
CA SER A 205 -9.68 3.17 -6.12
C SER A 205 -10.06 4.03 -4.91
N HIS A 206 -9.05 4.54 -4.16
CA HIS A 206 -9.26 5.37 -2.97
C HIS A 206 -9.01 6.86 -3.22
N ARG A 207 -8.75 7.24 -4.48
CA ARG A 207 -8.61 8.64 -4.88
C ARG A 207 -9.99 9.29 -4.97
N ASP A 208 -10.25 10.29 -4.15
CA ASP A 208 -11.43 11.14 -4.26
C ASP A 208 -11.22 12.17 -5.39
N PRO A 209 -11.98 12.13 -6.49
CA PRO A 209 -11.84 13.10 -7.58
C PRO A 209 -12.14 14.53 -7.17
N ALA A 210 -12.93 14.75 -6.10
CA ALA A 210 -13.29 16.06 -5.58
C ALA A 210 -12.23 16.67 -4.64
N GLN A 211 -11.31 15.86 -4.13
CA GLN A 211 -10.22 16.31 -3.27
C GLN A 211 -8.92 16.45 -4.06
N ARG A 212 -8.31 17.65 -4.02
CA ARG A 212 -6.98 17.92 -4.59
C ARG A 212 -5.83 17.26 -3.79
N SER A 213 -6.10 16.34 -2.88
CA SER A 213 -5.07 15.61 -2.16
C SER A 213 -4.48 14.54 -3.08
N ASN A 214 -3.31 14.78 -3.62
CA ASN A 214 -2.53 13.77 -4.32
C ASN A 214 -1.88 12.88 -3.26
N MET A 215 -2.27 11.60 -3.20
CA MET A 215 -1.39 10.59 -2.60
C MET A 215 -0.20 10.44 -3.56
N LEU A 216 0.96 10.92 -3.15
CA LEU A 216 2.21 10.68 -3.84
C LEU A 216 2.69 9.27 -3.45
N LEU A 217 2.93 8.45 -4.44
CA LEU A 217 3.69 7.21 -4.33
C LEU A 217 5.17 7.50 -4.30
#